data_d7bed2ae03235eaf0fc5c2c9633a3264
#
_entry.id   d7bed2ae03235eaf0fc5c2c9633a3264
#
_cell.length_a   1.000
_cell.length_b   1.000
_cell.length_c   1.000
_cell.angle_alpha   90.00
_cell.angle_beta   90.00
_cell.angle_gamma   90.00
#
_symmetry.space_group_name_H-M   'P 1'
#
loop_
_entity.id
_entity.type
_entity.pdbx_description
1 polymer ?
#
loop_
_entity_poly.entity_id
_entity_poly.type
_entity_poly.pdbx_seq_one_letter_code
_entity_poly.pdbx_strand_id
1 'polypeptide(L)'
;MKKLTLRAIISTAALVAVVTIGTTATATATPALATPAAAPVATGSAGWLRVAHLSPDTKSVDVRVTALMGGASVYDLDSVKYGAVSSYRSMPAGVYTIAMVPAGSKSSAKPMLSASVAVVAGKAATVAAYGLNKKLTLKVFTDDLSTPAAGQARIRLIQASTRTSSIDVKTATGISIAENAKSGTATGYAEVAPGPWVLTLTGKNVRSIEPVTLANGSVTTLLVLDTTGGGLFVRPIVDSAAVGAAPVGGVQTGGGFLASAEDPIGTLPTVPTELR
;
A
#
# COMPACT_ATOMS: atom_id res chain seq x y z
N MET A 1 3.89 -11.81 58.79
CA MET A 1 2.96 -11.62 59.90
C MET A 1 2.40 -10.21 59.83
N LYS A 2 1.15 -10.07 59.57
CA LYS A 2 0.12 -9.12 60.05
C LYS A 2 -1.04 -9.10 59.06
N LYS A 3 -2.06 -9.80 59.42
CA LYS A 3 -3.38 -9.81 58.76
C LYS A 3 -4.11 -8.53 59.18
N LEU A 4 -4.67 -7.79 58.22
CA LEU A 4 -5.64 -6.73 58.53
C LEU A 4 -7.01 -7.18 58.00
N THR A 5 -7.91 -7.38 58.94
CA THR A 5 -9.32 -7.65 58.73
C THR A 5 -10.09 -6.32 58.64
N LEU A 6 -10.86 -6.13 57.57
CA LEU A 6 -11.76 -4.98 57.44
C LEU A 6 -13.20 -5.40 57.76
N ARG A 7 -13.80 -4.74 58.74
CA ARG A 7 -15.17 -4.97 59.25
C ARG A 7 -16.17 -4.20 58.36
N ALA A 8 -17.25 -4.89 58.00
CA ALA A 8 -18.44 -4.31 57.38
C ALA A 8 -19.32 -3.58 58.43
N ILE A 9 -19.78 -2.41 58.09
CA ILE A 9 -20.80 -1.67 58.86
C ILE A 9 -22.10 -1.73 58.06
N ILE A 10 -23.10 -2.33 58.65
CA ILE A 10 -24.48 -2.41 58.17
C ILE A 10 -25.26 -1.25 58.79
N SER A 11 -25.79 -0.34 58.00
CA SER A 11 -26.75 0.69 58.45
C SER A 11 -28.13 0.34 57.93
N THR A 12 -29.04 0.03 58.89
CA THR A 12 -30.48 -0.17 58.67
C THR A 12 -31.17 1.19 58.66
N ALA A 13 -31.85 1.58 57.56
CA ALA A 13 -32.80 2.69 57.54
C ALA A 13 -34.22 2.15 57.36
N ALA A 14 -35.10 2.48 58.31
CA ALA A 14 -36.50 2.10 58.29
C ALA A 14 -37.32 2.94 57.33
N LEU A 15 -38.14 2.29 56.51
CA LEU A 15 -39.03 2.92 55.54
C LEU A 15 -40.47 2.91 56.05
N VAL A 16 -41.07 4.10 56.14
CA VAL A 16 -42.50 4.28 56.46
C VAL A 16 -43.27 4.19 55.11
N ALA A 17 -44.21 3.25 55.02
CA ALA A 17 -45.09 3.07 53.89
C ALA A 17 -46.33 3.96 53.99
N VAL A 18 -46.54 4.85 53.03
CA VAL A 18 -47.85 5.53 52.85
C VAL A 18 -48.55 4.83 51.67
N VAL A 19 -49.67 4.23 51.89
CA VAL A 19 -50.54 3.58 50.90
C VAL A 19 -51.52 4.62 50.37
N THR A 20 -51.33 5.02 49.05
CA THR A 20 -52.35 5.76 48.33
C THR A 20 -52.95 4.82 47.29
N ILE A 21 -54.21 4.55 47.35
CA ILE A 21 -55.00 3.74 46.38
C ILE A 21 -55.35 4.65 45.23
N GLY A 22 -54.60 4.54 44.14
CA GLY A 22 -54.89 5.19 42.87
C GLY A 22 -55.34 4.14 41.82
N THR A 23 -56.50 4.34 41.26
CA THR A 23 -57.08 3.49 40.19
C THR A 23 -56.24 3.67 38.90
N THR A 24 -55.46 2.67 38.53
CA THR A 24 -54.69 2.67 37.30
C THR A 24 -55.50 2.10 36.14
N ALA A 25 -55.80 2.94 35.18
CA ALA A 25 -56.26 2.50 33.85
C ALA A 25 -55.07 1.78 33.17
N THR A 26 -55.22 0.49 32.89
CA THR A 26 -54.26 -0.30 32.09
C THR A 26 -54.32 0.09 30.64
N ALA A 27 -53.44 0.96 30.21
CA ALA A 27 -53.16 1.14 28.76
C ALA A 27 -52.28 -0.03 28.33
N THR A 28 -52.84 -0.91 27.49
CA THR A 28 -52.12 -1.96 26.78
C THR A 28 -51.22 -1.32 25.72
N ALA A 29 -49.96 -1.08 26.07
CA ALA A 29 -48.96 -0.71 25.06
C ALA A 29 -48.57 -1.93 24.25
N THR A 30 -48.92 -1.92 22.97
CA THR A 30 -48.43 -2.87 21.96
C THR A 30 -46.93 -2.72 21.89
N PRO A 31 -46.11 -3.80 21.98
CA PRO A 31 -44.67 -3.69 21.77
C PRO A 31 -44.43 -3.36 20.29
N ALA A 32 -43.97 -2.15 20.02
CA ALA A 32 -43.43 -1.81 18.71
C ALA A 32 -42.19 -2.70 18.48
N LEU A 33 -42.24 -3.54 17.43
CA LEU A 33 -41.11 -4.27 16.97
C LEU A 33 -40.02 -3.22 16.61
N ALA A 34 -39.02 -3.13 17.48
CA ALA A 34 -37.83 -2.33 17.20
C ALA A 34 -37.14 -2.92 15.96
N THR A 35 -37.24 -2.23 14.84
CA THR A 35 -36.42 -2.53 13.66
C THR A 35 -34.97 -2.48 14.10
N PRO A 36 -34.16 -3.56 13.90
CA PRO A 36 -32.76 -3.51 14.25
C PRO A 36 -32.13 -2.37 13.45
N ALA A 37 -31.70 -1.33 14.15
CA ALA A 37 -30.90 -0.27 13.53
C ALA A 37 -29.68 -0.96 12.93
N ALA A 38 -29.53 -0.88 11.60
CA ALA A 38 -28.33 -1.34 10.92
C ALA A 38 -27.16 -0.66 11.63
N ALA A 39 -26.28 -1.44 12.25
CA ALA A 39 -25.06 -0.90 12.84
C ALA A 39 -24.35 -0.08 11.76
N PRO A 40 -23.87 1.15 12.06
CA PRO A 40 -23.14 1.93 11.10
C PRO A 40 -21.95 1.08 10.66
N VAL A 41 -21.91 0.76 9.35
CA VAL A 41 -20.74 0.17 8.74
C VAL A 41 -19.64 1.19 8.98
N ALA A 42 -18.73 0.88 9.90
CA ALA A 42 -17.57 1.72 10.12
C ALA A 42 -16.90 1.88 8.76
N THR A 43 -16.96 3.07 8.19
CA THR A 43 -16.16 3.45 7.02
C THR A 43 -14.71 3.42 7.49
N GLY A 44 -14.12 2.21 7.46
CA GLY A 44 -12.75 1.97 7.88
C GLY A 44 -11.86 2.90 7.08
N SER A 45 -11.02 3.68 7.77
CA SER A 45 -10.00 4.48 7.14
C SER A 45 -9.22 3.62 6.14
N ALA A 46 -8.96 4.17 4.95
CA ALA A 46 -8.30 3.44 3.88
C ALA A 46 -6.80 3.32 4.13
N GLY A 47 -6.20 2.22 3.63
CA GLY A 47 -4.77 2.07 3.39
C GLY A 47 -4.49 1.95 1.91
N TRP A 48 -3.23 1.84 1.54
CA TRP A 48 -2.78 1.72 0.15
C TRP A 48 -2.04 0.42 -0.06
N LEU A 49 -2.38 -0.26 -1.14
CA LEU A 49 -1.75 -1.51 -1.54
C LEU A 49 -1.31 -1.42 -3.00
N ARG A 50 -0.11 -1.92 -3.30
CA ARG A 50 0.32 -2.19 -4.67
C ARG A 50 0.91 -3.58 -4.77
N VAL A 51 0.97 -4.11 -6.00
CA VAL A 51 1.47 -5.45 -6.29
C VAL A 51 2.69 -5.34 -7.18
N ALA A 52 3.69 -6.21 -6.93
CA ALA A 52 4.90 -6.33 -7.72
C ALA A 52 5.10 -7.79 -8.17
N HIS A 53 5.42 -8.01 -9.44
CA HIS A 53 5.79 -9.31 -9.98
C HIS A 53 7.31 -9.36 -10.23
N LEU A 54 8.04 -10.00 -9.32
CA LEU A 54 9.51 -10.00 -9.27
C LEU A 54 10.11 -11.41 -9.44
N SER A 55 9.37 -12.35 -10.07
CA SER A 55 9.85 -13.71 -10.38
C SER A 55 10.34 -13.78 -11.83
N PRO A 56 11.65 -14.01 -12.08
CA PRO A 56 12.23 -13.88 -13.43
C PRO A 56 11.86 -15.02 -14.39
N ASP A 57 11.51 -16.19 -13.88
CA ASP A 57 11.14 -17.38 -14.65
C ASP A 57 9.63 -17.65 -14.69
N THR A 58 8.82 -16.79 -14.04
CA THR A 58 7.37 -16.84 -14.12
C THR A 58 6.90 -15.95 -15.26
N LYS A 59 6.11 -16.51 -16.18
CA LYS A 59 5.47 -15.75 -17.26
C LYS A 59 4.54 -14.68 -16.69
N SER A 60 3.92 -13.87 -17.56
CA SER A 60 2.89 -12.91 -17.15
C SER A 60 1.79 -13.58 -16.32
N VAL A 61 1.32 -12.89 -15.31
CA VAL A 61 0.33 -13.40 -14.35
C VAL A 61 -0.82 -12.43 -14.22
N ASP A 62 -1.99 -12.96 -13.87
CA ASP A 62 -3.11 -12.17 -13.40
C ASP A 62 -3.13 -12.23 -11.87
N VAL A 63 -3.38 -11.11 -11.24
CA VAL A 63 -3.45 -10.99 -9.78
C VAL A 63 -4.85 -10.57 -9.37
N ARG A 64 -5.44 -11.33 -8.46
CA ARG A 64 -6.77 -11.07 -7.91
C ARG A 64 -6.66 -10.76 -6.43
N VAL A 65 -7.33 -9.71 -6.03
CA VAL A 65 -7.43 -9.29 -4.63
C VAL A 65 -8.89 -9.40 -4.20
N THR A 66 -9.17 -10.26 -3.23
CA THR A 66 -10.51 -10.48 -2.68
C THR A 66 -10.53 -10.22 -1.19
N ALA A 67 -11.65 -9.77 -0.64
CA ALA A 67 -11.79 -9.68 0.81
C ALA A 67 -11.67 -11.07 1.44
N LEU A 68 -11.07 -11.18 2.64
CA LEU A 68 -10.89 -12.48 3.30
C LEU A 68 -12.21 -13.21 3.56
N MET A 69 -13.28 -12.46 3.82
CA MET A 69 -14.63 -13.02 4.02
C MET A 69 -15.27 -13.56 2.73
N GLY A 70 -14.53 -13.54 1.61
CA GLY A 70 -15.00 -13.97 0.32
C GLY A 70 -15.77 -12.89 -0.45
N GLY A 71 -16.32 -13.27 -1.59
CA GLY A 71 -17.06 -12.37 -2.47
C GLY A 71 -16.35 -12.13 -3.80
N ALA A 72 -16.84 -11.13 -4.54
CA ALA A 72 -16.22 -10.71 -5.80
C ALA A 72 -14.83 -10.13 -5.56
N SER A 73 -13.99 -10.19 -6.59
CA SER A 73 -12.69 -9.51 -6.57
C SER A 73 -12.90 -8.01 -6.36
N VAL A 74 -12.12 -7.43 -5.47
CA VAL A 74 -12.14 -5.98 -5.20
C VAL A 74 -11.10 -5.25 -6.05
N TYR A 75 -10.14 -5.99 -6.60
CA TYR A 75 -9.09 -5.46 -7.46
C TYR A 75 -8.45 -6.58 -8.28
N ASP A 76 -8.43 -6.41 -9.59
CA ASP A 76 -7.78 -7.33 -10.53
C ASP A 76 -6.70 -6.60 -11.32
N LEU A 77 -5.63 -7.32 -11.61
CA LEU A 77 -4.53 -6.90 -12.47
C LEU A 77 -4.29 -7.99 -13.49
N ASP A 78 -4.34 -7.66 -14.76
CA ASP A 78 -4.15 -8.61 -15.86
C ASP A 78 -2.76 -8.49 -16.47
N SER A 79 -2.22 -9.61 -16.88
CA SER A 79 -0.97 -9.70 -17.66
C SER A 79 0.22 -8.99 -17.05
N VAL A 80 0.36 -9.05 -15.72
CA VAL A 80 1.48 -8.44 -14.99
C VAL A 80 2.77 -9.15 -15.35
N LYS A 81 3.69 -8.43 -15.99
CA LYS A 81 4.99 -8.96 -16.47
C LYS A 81 6.05 -8.88 -15.37
N TYR A 82 7.14 -9.66 -15.53
CA TYR A 82 8.31 -9.58 -14.66
C TYR A 82 8.84 -8.14 -14.53
N GLY A 83 9.15 -7.75 -13.31
CA GLY A 83 9.60 -6.41 -12.94
C GLY A 83 8.49 -5.35 -12.90
N ALA A 84 7.26 -5.68 -13.27
CA ALA A 84 6.14 -4.73 -13.19
C ALA A 84 5.70 -4.52 -11.73
N VAL A 85 5.39 -3.27 -11.43
CA VAL A 85 4.82 -2.83 -10.16
C VAL A 85 3.57 -2.01 -10.48
N SER A 86 2.45 -2.36 -9.85
CA SER A 86 1.20 -1.62 -10.04
C SER A 86 1.25 -0.25 -9.35
N SER A 87 0.32 0.60 -9.73
CA SER A 87 -0.01 1.77 -8.93
C SER A 87 -0.55 1.37 -7.56
N TYR A 88 -0.42 2.25 -6.57
CA TYR A 88 -1.13 2.07 -5.30
C TYR A 88 -2.63 2.15 -5.50
N ARG A 89 -3.34 1.22 -4.88
CA ARG A 89 -4.79 1.22 -4.81
C ARG A 89 -5.21 1.55 -3.37
N SER A 90 -6.06 2.55 -3.21
CA SER A 90 -6.72 2.82 -1.92
C SER A 90 -7.78 1.75 -1.66
N MET A 91 -7.75 1.16 -0.48
CA MET A 91 -8.63 0.07 -0.08
C MET A 91 -9.04 0.25 1.39
N PRO A 92 -10.26 -0.12 1.79
CA PRO A 92 -10.64 -0.16 3.20
C PRO A 92 -9.64 -0.97 4.03
N ALA A 93 -9.37 -0.55 5.26
CA ALA A 93 -8.58 -1.35 6.18
C ALA A 93 -9.24 -2.72 6.41
N GLY A 94 -8.46 -3.79 6.36
CA GLY A 94 -9.00 -5.15 6.46
C GLY A 94 -7.99 -6.19 6.00
N VAL A 95 -8.42 -7.46 6.00
CA VAL A 95 -7.61 -8.57 5.50
C VAL A 95 -8.12 -9.01 4.14
N TYR A 96 -7.20 -9.15 3.20
CA TYR A 96 -7.47 -9.52 1.81
C TYR A 96 -6.68 -10.75 1.42
N THR A 97 -7.24 -11.58 0.57
CA THR A 97 -6.52 -12.66 -0.11
C THR A 97 -6.00 -12.15 -1.43
N ILE A 98 -4.70 -12.29 -1.65
CA ILE A 98 -4.06 -12.01 -2.93
C ILE A 98 -3.74 -13.34 -3.58
N ALA A 99 -4.29 -13.58 -4.76
CA ALA A 99 -4.09 -14.78 -5.54
C ALA A 99 -3.46 -14.44 -6.89
N MET A 100 -2.45 -15.20 -7.29
CA MET A 100 -1.75 -15.08 -8.57
C MET A 100 -2.00 -16.33 -9.41
N VAL A 101 -2.47 -16.13 -10.63
CA VAL A 101 -2.71 -17.19 -11.62
C VAL A 101 -1.93 -16.88 -12.90
N PRO A 102 -1.65 -17.87 -13.78
CA PRO A 102 -1.11 -17.58 -15.11
C PRO A 102 -2.02 -16.62 -15.88
N ALA A 103 -1.45 -15.67 -16.62
CA ALA A 103 -2.21 -14.70 -17.38
C ALA A 103 -3.19 -15.37 -18.37
N GLY A 104 -4.40 -14.82 -18.46
CA GLY A 104 -5.48 -15.36 -19.31
C GLY A 104 -6.16 -16.60 -18.73
N SER A 105 -5.89 -16.95 -17.47
CA SER A 105 -6.55 -18.08 -16.82
C SER A 105 -8.02 -17.79 -16.51
N LYS A 106 -8.85 -18.82 -16.52
CA LYS A 106 -10.25 -18.71 -16.09
C LYS A 106 -10.32 -18.25 -14.63
N SER A 107 -11.43 -17.62 -14.25
CA SER A 107 -11.68 -17.15 -12.87
C SER A 107 -11.58 -18.28 -11.82
N SER A 108 -11.89 -19.53 -12.22
CA SER A 108 -11.80 -20.73 -11.37
C SER A 108 -10.42 -21.39 -11.34
N ALA A 109 -9.40 -20.81 -12.02
CA ALA A 109 -8.08 -21.42 -12.06
C ALA A 109 -7.45 -21.45 -10.65
N LYS A 110 -6.80 -22.59 -10.34
CA LYS A 110 -6.05 -22.73 -9.08
C LYS A 110 -4.88 -21.72 -9.06
N PRO A 111 -4.74 -20.92 -8.02
CA PRO A 111 -3.62 -20.00 -7.89
C PRO A 111 -2.26 -20.71 -7.84
N MET A 112 -1.27 -20.14 -8.50
CA MET A 112 0.15 -20.53 -8.36
C MET A 112 0.68 -20.10 -6.99
N LEU A 113 0.17 -18.98 -6.50
CA LEU A 113 0.53 -18.36 -5.23
C LEU A 113 -0.70 -17.67 -4.65
N SER A 114 -0.94 -17.86 -3.35
CA SER A 114 -2.01 -17.16 -2.63
C SER A 114 -1.58 -16.90 -1.19
N ALA A 115 -1.89 -15.73 -0.68
CA ALA A 115 -1.65 -15.38 0.72
C ALA A 115 -2.62 -14.30 1.20
N SER A 116 -2.84 -14.27 2.51
CA SER A 116 -3.60 -13.20 3.17
C SER A 116 -2.69 -12.03 3.52
N VAL A 117 -3.18 -10.82 3.25
CA VAL A 117 -2.46 -9.56 3.49
C VAL A 117 -3.37 -8.59 4.22
N ALA A 118 -2.86 -7.97 5.27
CA ALA A 118 -3.56 -6.91 5.98
C ALA A 118 -3.30 -5.55 5.32
N VAL A 119 -4.37 -4.85 4.97
CA VAL A 119 -4.34 -3.42 4.63
C VAL A 119 -4.61 -2.64 5.90
N VAL A 120 -3.67 -1.80 6.30
CA VAL A 120 -3.73 -1.01 7.54
C VAL A 120 -4.08 0.43 7.20
N ALA A 121 -5.03 1.00 7.94
CA ALA A 121 -5.45 2.39 7.77
C ALA A 121 -4.27 3.37 7.80
N GLY A 122 -4.23 4.29 6.84
CA GLY A 122 -3.18 5.31 6.72
C GLY A 122 -1.78 4.77 6.38
N LYS A 123 -1.65 3.46 6.07
CA LYS A 123 -0.37 2.85 5.70
C LYS A 123 -0.37 2.41 4.25
N ALA A 124 0.81 2.42 3.65
CA ALA A 124 1.06 1.88 2.32
C ALA A 124 1.87 0.59 2.41
N ALA A 125 1.61 -0.35 1.49
CA ALA A 125 2.33 -1.60 1.41
C ALA A 125 2.52 -2.06 -0.04
N THR A 126 3.66 -2.69 -0.29
CA THR A 126 3.97 -3.40 -1.53
C THR A 126 3.91 -4.90 -1.29
N VAL A 127 3.06 -5.61 -2.03
CA VAL A 127 3.02 -7.06 -2.02
C VAL A 127 3.76 -7.57 -3.24
N ALA A 128 4.85 -8.30 -3.02
CA ALA A 128 5.71 -8.80 -4.08
C ALA A 128 5.68 -10.31 -4.16
N ALA A 129 5.42 -10.83 -5.36
CA ALA A 129 5.70 -12.22 -5.70
C ALA A 129 7.13 -12.30 -6.24
N TYR A 130 8.01 -13.02 -5.59
CA TYR A 130 9.43 -13.10 -5.93
C TYR A 130 9.99 -14.51 -5.77
N GLY A 131 11.22 -14.72 -6.24
CA GLY A 131 11.88 -16.02 -6.28
C GLY A 131 11.62 -16.76 -7.59
N LEU A 132 12.22 -17.93 -7.74
CA LEU A 132 11.99 -18.80 -8.90
C LEU A 132 10.65 -19.52 -8.77
N ASN A 133 10.05 -19.90 -9.89
CA ASN A 133 8.75 -20.56 -9.99
C ASN A 133 8.61 -21.77 -9.04
N LYS A 134 9.69 -22.55 -8.88
CA LYS A 134 9.75 -23.70 -7.97
C LYS A 134 9.71 -23.31 -6.47
N LYS A 135 10.03 -22.05 -6.14
CA LYS A 135 10.09 -21.50 -4.78
C LYS A 135 9.47 -20.10 -4.74
N LEU A 136 8.41 -19.91 -5.50
CA LEU A 136 7.70 -18.65 -5.56
C LEU A 136 7.14 -18.30 -4.19
N THR A 137 7.40 -17.08 -3.74
CA THR A 137 7.03 -16.62 -2.41
C THR A 137 6.36 -15.24 -2.52
N LEU A 138 5.35 -15.00 -1.71
CA LEU A 138 4.73 -13.69 -1.56
C LEU A 138 5.25 -13.03 -0.29
N LYS A 139 5.64 -11.77 -0.39
CA LYS A 139 6.11 -10.97 0.74
C LYS A 139 5.49 -9.60 0.74
N VAL A 140 5.17 -9.11 1.92
CA VAL A 140 4.66 -7.75 2.14
C VAL A 140 5.80 -6.88 2.65
N PHE A 141 5.98 -5.74 2.01
CA PHE A 141 6.88 -4.68 2.44
C PHE A 141 6.03 -3.49 2.86
N THR A 142 6.21 -3.00 4.07
CA THR A 142 5.62 -1.73 4.51
C THR A 142 6.34 -0.59 3.80
N ASP A 143 5.58 0.31 3.22
CA ASP A 143 6.10 1.46 2.49
C ASP A 143 5.97 2.71 3.36
N ASP A 144 7.09 3.40 3.58
CA ASP A 144 7.11 4.68 4.25
C ASP A 144 7.18 5.79 3.20
N LEU A 145 6.05 6.42 2.96
CA LEU A 145 5.87 7.49 1.99
C LEU A 145 6.07 8.89 2.60
N SER A 146 6.64 8.97 3.81
CA SER A 146 6.93 10.24 4.47
C SER A 146 7.78 11.11 3.56
N THR A 147 7.43 12.39 3.53
CA THR A 147 8.12 13.41 2.77
C THR A 147 9.59 13.49 3.12
N PRO A 148 10.50 13.49 2.13
CA PRO A 148 11.91 13.80 2.36
C PRO A 148 12.11 15.21 2.92
N ALA A 149 13.24 15.45 3.57
CA ALA A 149 13.67 16.81 3.91
C ALA A 149 13.80 17.68 2.65
N ALA A 150 13.64 18.99 2.80
CA ALA A 150 13.73 19.93 1.68
C ALA A 150 15.08 19.77 0.94
N GLY A 151 15.02 19.64 -0.38
CA GLY A 151 16.20 19.44 -1.22
C GLY A 151 16.74 17.99 -1.21
N GLN A 152 16.07 17.04 -0.56
CA GLN A 152 16.46 15.64 -0.50
C GLN A 152 15.50 14.75 -1.32
N ALA A 153 15.92 13.52 -1.55
CA ALA A 153 15.11 12.38 -1.96
C ALA A 153 15.24 11.27 -0.91
N ARG A 154 14.28 10.34 -0.86
CA ARG A 154 14.38 9.15 -0.02
C ARG A 154 14.42 7.91 -0.89
N ILE A 155 15.30 6.98 -0.54
CA ILE A 155 15.41 5.70 -1.24
C ILE A 155 15.36 4.54 -0.26
N ARG A 156 14.88 3.41 -0.73
CA ARG A 156 15.18 2.08 -0.18
C ARG A 156 15.53 1.13 -1.32
N LEU A 157 16.13 0.00 -0.98
CA LEU A 157 16.43 -1.06 -1.93
C LEU A 157 15.65 -2.31 -1.56
N ILE A 158 15.04 -2.98 -2.56
CA ILE A 158 14.49 -4.33 -2.44
C ILE A 158 15.34 -5.26 -3.30
N GLN A 159 15.99 -6.23 -2.65
CA GLN A 159 16.76 -7.25 -3.34
C GLN A 159 15.82 -8.39 -3.76
N ALA A 160 15.47 -8.45 -5.04
CA ALA A 160 14.59 -9.48 -5.62
C ALA A 160 15.30 -10.38 -6.65
N SER A 161 16.60 -10.16 -6.89
CA SER A 161 17.37 -11.04 -7.76
C SER A 161 17.48 -12.46 -7.18
N THR A 162 17.41 -13.45 -8.06
CA THR A 162 17.61 -14.87 -7.77
C THR A 162 19.03 -15.35 -8.12
N ARG A 163 19.87 -14.49 -8.72
CA ARG A 163 21.24 -14.81 -9.15
C ARG A 163 22.24 -14.86 -8.01
N THR A 164 21.96 -14.16 -6.93
CA THR A 164 22.81 -14.14 -5.75
C THR A 164 21.96 -14.13 -4.49
N SER A 165 22.44 -14.82 -3.45
CA SER A 165 21.75 -14.85 -2.14
C SER A 165 21.82 -13.51 -1.41
N SER A 166 22.84 -12.71 -1.69
CA SER A 166 23.00 -11.39 -1.12
C SER A 166 23.78 -10.46 -2.06
N ILE A 167 23.63 -9.16 -1.84
CA ILE A 167 24.21 -8.13 -2.69
C ILE A 167 24.69 -6.94 -1.83
N ASP A 168 25.83 -6.39 -2.20
CA ASP A 168 26.29 -5.06 -1.77
C ASP A 168 25.98 -4.06 -2.88
N VAL A 169 25.53 -2.88 -2.51
CA VAL A 169 25.24 -1.79 -3.44
C VAL A 169 25.94 -0.54 -2.93
N LYS A 170 26.81 0.04 -3.77
CA LYS A 170 27.57 1.25 -3.48
C LYS A 170 27.43 2.26 -4.61
N THR A 171 27.54 3.53 -4.25
CA THR A 171 27.68 4.59 -5.24
C THR A 171 29.05 4.54 -5.93
N ALA A 172 29.21 5.25 -7.04
CA ALA A 172 30.52 5.42 -7.69
C ALA A 172 31.56 6.06 -6.74
N THR A 173 31.13 6.85 -5.78
CA THR A 173 31.99 7.47 -4.73
C THR A 173 32.28 6.54 -3.55
N GLY A 174 31.79 5.29 -3.58
CA GLY A 174 32.01 4.28 -2.55
C GLY A 174 31.05 4.34 -1.36
N ILE A 175 30.05 5.24 -1.35
CA ILE A 175 29.04 5.31 -0.28
C ILE A 175 28.17 4.04 -0.36
N SER A 176 28.00 3.34 0.76
CA SER A 176 27.20 2.14 0.84
C SER A 176 25.71 2.49 0.89
N ILE A 177 24.94 1.91 -0.03
CA ILE A 177 23.47 1.98 -0.06
C ILE A 177 22.86 0.73 0.58
N ALA A 178 23.49 -0.42 0.40
CA ALA A 178 23.11 -1.67 1.02
C ALA A 178 24.34 -2.56 1.23
N GLU A 179 24.40 -3.26 2.35
CA GLU A 179 25.42 -4.25 2.65
C GLU A 179 24.77 -5.59 2.95
N ASN A 180 25.26 -6.64 2.26
CA ASN A 180 24.78 -8.01 2.42
C ASN A 180 23.24 -8.13 2.35
N ALA A 181 22.60 -7.32 1.50
CA ALA A 181 21.16 -7.33 1.33
C ALA A 181 20.71 -8.68 0.75
N LYS A 182 19.98 -9.46 1.55
CA LYS A 182 19.56 -10.81 1.18
C LYS A 182 18.39 -10.80 0.20
N SER A 183 18.32 -11.80 -0.67
CA SER A 183 17.19 -11.96 -1.60
C SER A 183 15.86 -12.00 -0.83
N GLY A 184 14.87 -11.28 -1.33
CA GLY A 184 13.56 -11.11 -0.70
C GLY A 184 13.55 -10.18 0.52
N THR A 185 14.57 -9.34 0.71
CA THR A 185 14.58 -8.32 1.78
C THR A 185 14.59 -6.91 1.23
N ALA A 186 14.15 -5.96 2.04
CA ALA A 186 14.25 -4.54 1.80
C ALA A 186 15.17 -3.90 2.84
N THR A 187 15.91 -2.85 2.43
CA THR A 187 16.58 -1.96 3.37
C THR A 187 15.58 -1.03 4.05
N GLY A 188 16.01 -0.34 5.10
CA GLY A 188 15.33 0.88 5.54
C GLY A 188 15.37 1.97 4.47
N TYR A 189 14.51 2.98 4.63
CA TYR A 189 14.60 4.19 3.83
C TYR A 189 15.73 5.08 4.33
N ALA A 190 16.43 5.71 3.39
CA ALA A 190 17.50 6.67 3.68
C ALA A 190 17.29 7.96 2.88
N GLU A 191 17.57 9.10 3.48
CA GLU A 191 17.62 10.38 2.78
C GLU A 191 18.93 10.52 2.02
N VAL A 192 18.83 11.01 0.79
CA VAL A 192 19.94 11.14 -0.14
C VAL A 192 19.80 12.39 -0.99
N ALA A 193 20.90 12.89 -1.54
CA ALA A 193 20.86 13.97 -2.52
C ALA A 193 20.09 13.53 -3.78
N PRO A 194 19.22 14.37 -4.36
CA PRO A 194 18.63 14.10 -5.66
C PRO A 194 19.66 14.22 -6.78
N GLY A 195 19.31 13.73 -7.97
CA GLY A 195 20.16 13.82 -9.15
C GLY A 195 20.56 12.47 -9.72
N PRO A 196 21.51 12.45 -10.67
CA PRO A 196 22.01 11.24 -11.29
C PRO A 196 23.00 10.52 -10.39
N TRP A 197 22.84 9.22 -10.26
CA TRP A 197 23.69 8.33 -9.49
C TRP A 197 24.17 7.17 -10.36
N VAL A 198 25.36 6.67 -10.10
CA VAL A 198 25.84 5.41 -10.64
C VAL A 198 26.02 4.45 -9.48
N LEU A 199 25.31 3.32 -9.54
CA LEU A 199 25.34 2.28 -8.52
C LEU A 199 26.18 1.10 -8.99
N THR A 200 27.10 0.62 -8.16
CA THR A 200 27.80 -0.65 -8.35
C THR A 200 27.13 -1.70 -7.49
N LEU A 201 26.61 -2.74 -8.13
CA LEU A 201 26.00 -3.91 -7.50
C LEU A 201 27.02 -5.05 -7.51
N THR A 202 27.28 -5.63 -6.35
CA THR A 202 28.26 -6.73 -6.20
C THR A 202 27.64 -7.87 -5.43
N GLY A 203 27.48 -9.02 -6.06
CA GLY A 203 27.05 -10.28 -5.44
C GLY A 203 28.07 -11.39 -5.71
N LYS A 204 27.80 -12.59 -5.21
CA LYS A 204 28.64 -13.75 -5.52
C LYS A 204 28.58 -14.04 -7.03
N ASN A 205 29.73 -13.93 -7.71
CA ASN A 205 29.88 -14.22 -9.16
C ASN A 205 29.02 -13.32 -10.07
N VAL A 206 28.54 -12.18 -9.60
CA VAL A 206 27.78 -11.22 -10.40
C VAL A 206 28.14 -9.79 -9.98
N ARG A 207 28.32 -8.93 -10.97
CA ARG A 207 28.54 -7.49 -10.80
C ARG A 207 27.80 -6.75 -11.89
N SER A 208 27.21 -5.61 -11.55
CA SER A 208 26.59 -4.68 -12.49
C SER A 208 26.87 -3.24 -12.10
N ILE A 209 26.80 -2.35 -13.07
CA ILE A 209 26.89 -0.89 -12.86
C ILE A 209 25.64 -0.29 -13.49
N GLU A 210 24.83 0.37 -12.66
CA GLU A 210 23.49 0.83 -13.04
C GLU A 210 23.34 2.32 -12.78
N PRO A 211 23.00 3.11 -13.81
CA PRO A 211 22.63 4.50 -13.63
C PRO A 211 21.20 4.59 -13.09
N VAL A 212 20.97 5.47 -12.13
CA VAL A 212 19.64 5.83 -11.61
C VAL A 212 19.54 7.33 -11.44
N THR A 213 18.37 7.89 -11.66
CA THR A 213 18.10 9.31 -11.41
C THR A 213 17.04 9.44 -10.33
N LEU A 214 17.34 10.23 -9.30
CA LEU A 214 16.46 10.49 -8.17
C LEU A 214 15.91 11.91 -8.28
N ALA A 215 14.59 12.03 -8.36
CA ALA A 215 13.96 13.34 -8.40
C ALA A 215 13.95 13.99 -7.00
N ASN A 216 14.13 15.29 -6.94
CA ASN A 216 14.02 16.05 -5.69
C ASN A 216 12.62 15.86 -5.08
N GLY A 217 12.56 15.64 -3.77
CA GLY A 217 11.33 15.41 -3.04
C GLY A 217 10.69 14.03 -3.27
N SER A 218 11.29 13.16 -4.09
CA SER A 218 10.74 11.83 -4.34
C SER A 218 11.09 10.83 -3.25
N VAL A 219 10.18 9.87 -3.04
CA VAL A 219 10.44 8.61 -2.35
C VAL A 219 10.53 7.52 -3.41
N THR A 220 11.62 6.77 -3.46
CA THR A 220 11.89 5.82 -4.54
C THR A 220 12.34 4.46 -3.99
N THR A 221 11.70 3.39 -4.46
CA THR A 221 12.15 2.02 -4.23
C THR A 221 13.04 1.58 -5.40
N LEU A 222 14.28 1.15 -5.10
CA LEU A 222 15.21 0.56 -6.05
C LEU A 222 15.04 -0.96 -6.05
N LEU A 223 14.50 -1.53 -7.12
CA LEU A 223 14.37 -2.98 -7.27
C LEU A 223 15.61 -3.55 -7.93
N VAL A 224 16.31 -4.47 -7.27
CA VAL A 224 17.40 -5.25 -7.87
C VAL A 224 16.82 -6.51 -8.49
N LEU A 225 16.96 -6.64 -9.79
CA LEU A 225 16.32 -7.64 -10.62
C LEU A 225 17.34 -8.38 -11.50
N ASP A 226 16.95 -9.53 -12.03
CA ASP A 226 17.77 -10.35 -12.96
C ASP A 226 17.55 -9.90 -14.39
N THR A 227 18.64 -9.79 -15.17
CA THR A 227 18.55 -9.68 -16.64
C THR A 227 18.41 -11.08 -17.25
N THR A 228 17.88 -11.16 -18.47
CA THR A 228 17.82 -12.41 -19.25
C THR A 228 19.20 -13.01 -19.53
N GLY A 229 20.24 -12.17 -19.63
CA GLY A 229 21.63 -12.57 -19.86
C GLY A 229 22.37 -13.03 -18.59
N GLY A 230 21.71 -13.13 -17.44
CA GLY A 230 22.33 -13.60 -16.18
C GLY A 230 22.98 -12.52 -15.34
N GLY A 231 22.88 -11.27 -15.73
CA GLY A 231 23.33 -10.09 -14.95
C GLY A 231 22.25 -9.58 -13.99
N LEU A 232 22.53 -8.41 -13.42
CA LEU A 232 21.61 -7.66 -12.57
C LEU A 232 21.27 -6.33 -13.21
N PHE A 233 20.12 -5.77 -12.87
CA PHE A 233 19.79 -4.38 -13.16
C PHE A 233 19.00 -3.76 -12.01
N VAL A 234 18.99 -2.43 -11.93
CA VAL A 234 18.19 -1.68 -10.99
C VAL A 234 17.01 -1.03 -11.69
N ARG A 235 15.81 -1.27 -11.18
CA ARG A 235 14.61 -0.59 -11.64
C ARG A 235 14.14 0.37 -10.55
N PRO A 236 14.25 1.69 -10.73
CA PRO A 236 13.68 2.66 -9.82
C PRO A 236 12.16 2.70 -9.98
N ILE A 237 11.45 2.69 -8.88
CA ILE A 237 10.00 2.86 -8.79
C ILE A 237 9.73 4.04 -7.88
N VAL A 238 9.11 5.07 -8.42
CA VAL A 238 8.71 6.23 -7.63
C VAL A 238 7.51 5.84 -6.77
N ASP A 239 7.67 5.89 -5.46
CA ASP A 239 6.65 5.58 -4.47
C ASP A 239 5.77 6.80 -4.18
N SER A 240 6.39 8.00 -4.13
CA SER A 240 5.74 9.29 -4.01
C SER A 240 6.56 10.34 -4.76
N ALA A 241 5.88 11.25 -5.47
CA ALA A 241 6.54 12.21 -6.38
C ALA A 241 6.81 13.58 -5.76
N ALA A 242 6.17 13.94 -4.65
CA ALA A 242 6.34 15.24 -3.99
C ALA A 242 5.77 15.24 -2.58
N VAL A 243 6.13 16.28 -1.82
CA VAL A 243 5.63 16.59 -0.49
C VAL A 243 4.11 16.67 -0.48
N GLY A 244 3.45 15.82 0.31
CA GLY A 244 1.99 15.82 0.45
C GLY A 244 1.21 15.26 -0.73
N ALA A 245 1.87 14.75 -1.77
CA ALA A 245 1.19 14.07 -2.86
C ALA A 245 0.69 12.69 -2.43
N ALA A 246 -0.49 12.30 -2.90
CA ALA A 246 -0.95 10.93 -2.80
C ALA A 246 0.07 9.97 -3.44
N PRO A 247 0.14 8.69 -3.02
CA PRO A 247 1.01 7.70 -3.64
C PRO A 247 0.86 7.71 -5.16
N VAL A 248 1.98 7.68 -5.90
CA VAL A 248 1.95 7.70 -7.37
C VAL A 248 1.14 6.50 -7.87
N GLY A 249 0.12 6.80 -8.67
CA GLY A 249 -0.82 5.81 -9.19
C GLY A 249 -1.98 5.48 -8.27
N GLY A 250 -2.19 6.20 -7.19
CA GLY A 250 -3.48 6.18 -6.51
C GLY A 250 -4.57 6.69 -7.47
N VAL A 251 -5.61 5.89 -7.70
CA VAL A 251 -6.78 6.38 -8.41
C VAL A 251 -7.38 7.47 -7.54
N GLN A 252 -7.42 8.70 -8.03
CA GLN A 252 -8.28 9.73 -7.47
C GLN A 252 -9.72 9.21 -7.62
N THR A 253 -10.23 8.58 -6.57
CA THR A 253 -11.67 8.29 -6.47
C THR A 253 -12.36 9.63 -6.25
N GLY A 254 -12.87 10.14 -7.34
CA GLY A 254 -13.74 11.25 -7.55
C GLY A 254 -14.24 11.97 -6.32
N GLY A 255 -13.91 13.18 -6.25
CA GLY A 255 -14.59 14.16 -5.44
C GLY A 255 -14.55 15.47 -6.21
N GLY A 256 -15.64 15.80 -6.88
CA GLY A 256 -15.85 17.16 -7.35
C GLY A 256 -15.31 17.50 -8.74
N PHE A 257 -15.97 16.98 -9.72
CA PHE A 257 -16.29 17.75 -10.90
C PHE A 257 -17.16 18.94 -10.42
N LEU A 258 -16.63 20.14 -10.41
CA LEU A 258 -17.28 21.43 -10.58
C LEU A 258 -16.26 22.54 -10.25
N ALA A 259 -15.41 22.85 -11.21
CA ALA A 259 -15.02 24.22 -11.46
C ALA A 259 -15.03 24.35 -12.98
N SER A 260 -16.17 24.75 -13.50
CA SER A 260 -16.22 25.37 -14.83
C SER A 260 -15.36 26.61 -14.75
N ALA A 261 -14.15 26.53 -15.32
CA ALA A 261 -13.46 27.73 -15.72
C ALA A 261 -14.29 28.33 -16.87
N GLU A 262 -15.01 29.39 -16.60
CA GLU A 262 -15.47 30.29 -17.64
C GLU A 262 -14.22 30.82 -18.33
N ASP A 263 -14.03 30.43 -19.59
CA ASP A 263 -13.10 31.07 -20.48
C ASP A 263 -13.52 32.55 -20.63
N PRO A 264 -12.69 33.53 -20.26
CA PRO A 264 -12.92 34.88 -20.68
C PRO A 264 -12.66 34.95 -22.20
N ILE A 265 -13.71 35.19 -22.96
CA ILE A 265 -13.64 35.51 -24.40
C ILE A 265 -12.71 36.69 -24.58
N GLY A 266 -11.44 36.39 -24.86
CA GLY A 266 -10.45 37.37 -25.28
C GLY A 266 -10.75 37.75 -26.73
N THR A 267 -11.19 39.00 -26.89
CA THR A 267 -11.33 39.70 -28.18
C THR A 267 -10.09 39.54 -29.05
N LEU A 268 -10.29 38.97 -30.25
CA LEU A 268 -9.31 38.94 -31.34
C LEU A 268 -8.93 40.40 -31.73
N PRO A 269 -7.65 40.70 -31.88
CA PRO A 269 -7.25 41.99 -32.46
C PRO A 269 -7.54 41.96 -33.96
N THR A 270 -8.29 42.96 -34.42
CA THR A 270 -8.53 43.29 -35.81
C THR A 270 -7.22 43.67 -36.50
N VAL A 271 -6.91 42.97 -37.60
CA VAL A 271 -5.85 43.30 -38.51
C VAL A 271 -6.26 44.51 -39.34
N PRO A 272 -5.46 45.61 -39.44
CA PRO A 272 -5.73 46.69 -40.37
C PRO A 272 -5.35 46.24 -41.78
N THR A 273 -6.32 46.32 -42.68
CA THR A 273 -6.09 46.25 -44.11
C THR A 273 -5.54 47.61 -44.54
N GLU A 274 -4.31 47.68 -44.99
CA GLU A 274 -3.85 48.77 -45.85
C GLU A 274 -3.37 48.25 -47.19
N LEU A 275 -3.99 48.83 -48.20
CA LEU A 275 -3.69 48.78 -49.59
C LEU A 275 -2.43 49.63 -49.93
N ARG A 276 -1.46 49.03 -50.53
CA ARG A 276 -0.88 49.50 -51.83
C ARG A 276 0.20 48.57 -52.32
#